data_a76ad49d74a48e1779cbf6487f36d76f
#
_entry.id   a76ad49d74a48e1779cbf6487f36d76f
#
_cell.length_a   1.000
_cell.length_b   1.000
_cell.length_c   1.000
_cell.angle_alpha   90.00
_cell.angle_beta   90.00
_cell.angle_gamma   90.00
#
_symmetry.space_group_name_H-M   'P 1'
#
loop_
_entity.id
_entity.type
_entity.pdbx_description
1 polymer ?
#
loop_
_entity_poly.entity_id
_entity_poly.type
_entity_poly.pdbx_seq_one_letter_code
_entity_poly.pdbx_strand_id
1 'polypeptide(L)'
;EVFGLYRWKDVFGPGHHLQINIEGAAFGYFDLDQSQTDLQNIDFQLGLPVVYRYEDFSTRLRLLHRSAHLGDEYMARHPEIVTQNRLTDYQVDNNLFDAVFSYKPDWWRIYGGFAYLFDVMPERDPWEMVYGIELAPWDQYAIHPVLGVHFHLQEEFDWDLNHRYVFGVEIHDWPF
;
A
#
# COMPACT_ATOMS: atom_id res chain seq x y z
N GLU A 1 -4.13 -6.09 5.49
CA GLU A 1 -5.61 -6.07 5.56
C GLU A 1 -6.11 -4.68 5.97
N VAL A 2 -7.37 -4.37 5.61
CA VAL A 2 -8.04 -3.11 5.97
C VAL A 2 -9.33 -3.44 6.69
N PHE A 3 -9.50 -2.85 7.89
CA PHE A 3 -10.71 -3.03 8.71
C PHE A 3 -11.45 -1.71 8.83
N GLY A 4 -12.76 -1.71 8.50
CA GLY A 4 -13.64 -0.57 8.71
C GLY A 4 -13.95 -0.39 10.20
N LEU A 5 -13.60 0.77 10.75
CA LEU A 5 -13.88 1.10 12.13
C LEU A 5 -15.27 1.74 12.26
N TYR A 6 -15.57 2.72 11.43
CA TYR A 6 -16.84 3.40 11.43
C TYR A 6 -17.18 4.00 10.07
N ARG A 7 -18.48 4.03 9.73
CA ARG A 7 -18.98 4.61 8.48
C ARG A 7 -20.19 5.50 8.75
N TRP A 8 -20.07 6.77 8.37
CA TRP A 8 -21.20 7.70 8.32
C TRP A 8 -21.81 7.68 6.93
N LYS A 9 -23.14 7.54 6.88
CA LYS A 9 -23.92 7.69 5.65
C LYS A 9 -24.53 9.07 5.62
N ASP A 10 -24.62 9.64 4.43
CA ASP A 10 -25.29 10.92 4.15
C ASP A 10 -24.74 12.10 4.96
N VAL A 11 -23.44 12.09 5.28
CA VAL A 11 -22.77 13.03 6.18
C VAL A 11 -22.89 14.50 5.73
N PHE A 12 -22.92 14.74 4.41
CA PHE A 12 -23.09 16.07 3.82
C PHE A 12 -24.33 16.15 2.93
N GLY A 13 -25.21 15.16 2.98
CA GLY A 13 -26.40 15.00 2.16
C GLY A 13 -26.49 13.61 1.54
N PRO A 14 -27.60 13.27 0.85
CA PRO A 14 -27.82 11.95 0.28
C PRO A 14 -26.65 11.48 -0.62
N GLY A 15 -26.20 10.24 -0.44
CA GLY A 15 -25.14 9.62 -1.21
C GLY A 15 -23.70 9.93 -0.76
N HIS A 16 -23.53 10.86 0.20
CA HIS A 16 -22.21 11.19 0.74
C HIS A 16 -21.82 10.25 1.88
N HIS A 17 -20.77 9.49 1.70
CA HIS A 17 -20.29 8.53 2.69
C HIS A 17 -18.88 8.88 3.15
N LEU A 18 -18.64 8.79 4.46
CA LEU A 18 -17.34 8.93 5.08
C LEU A 18 -17.05 7.68 5.91
N GLN A 19 -15.86 7.10 5.77
CA GLN A 19 -15.46 5.92 6.52
C GLN A 19 -14.04 6.08 7.05
N ILE A 20 -13.85 5.69 8.31
CA ILE A 20 -12.53 5.57 8.94
C ILE A 20 -12.19 4.09 9.03
N ASN A 21 -10.96 3.77 8.69
CA ASN A 21 -10.44 2.42 8.73
C ASN A 21 -9.11 2.37 9.49
N ILE A 22 -8.72 1.16 9.86
CA ILE A 22 -7.34 0.83 10.23
C ILE A 22 -6.82 -0.19 9.21
N GLU A 23 -5.57 -0.05 8.81
CA GLU A 23 -4.91 -1.02 7.93
C GLU A 23 -3.60 -1.49 8.53
N GLY A 24 -3.24 -2.74 8.24
CA GLY A 24 -1.97 -3.32 8.63
C GLY A 24 -1.51 -4.36 7.63
N ALA A 25 -0.20 -4.41 7.39
CA ALA A 25 0.43 -5.43 6.55
C ALA A 25 1.82 -5.79 7.08
N ALA A 26 2.23 -7.03 6.81
CA ALA A 26 3.61 -7.48 7.01
C ALA A 26 4.04 -8.25 5.76
N PHE A 27 5.25 -7.96 5.27
CA PHE A 27 5.83 -8.58 4.08
C PHE A 27 7.19 -9.16 4.45
N GLY A 28 7.30 -10.49 4.49
CA GLY A 28 8.56 -11.17 4.76
C GLY A 28 9.27 -11.56 3.46
N TYR A 29 10.57 -11.31 3.40
CA TYR A 29 11.45 -11.80 2.36
C TYR A 29 12.30 -12.95 2.92
N PHE A 30 12.18 -14.13 2.30
CA PHE A 30 12.82 -15.36 2.76
C PHE A 30 13.81 -15.87 1.71
N ASP A 31 14.97 -16.31 2.16
CA ASP A 31 15.92 -17.08 1.37
C ASP A 31 15.57 -18.57 1.44
N LEU A 32 15.18 -19.14 0.31
CA LEU A 32 14.78 -20.54 0.20
C LEU A 32 15.95 -21.48 -0.18
N ASP A 33 17.11 -20.93 -0.53
CA ASP A 33 18.29 -21.71 -0.92
C ASP A 33 19.08 -22.19 0.29
N GLN A 34 18.78 -21.69 1.47
CA GLN A 34 19.42 -22.11 2.72
C GLN A 34 18.79 -23.40 3.26
N SER A 35 19.56 -24.15 4.03
CA SER A 35 19.10 -25.41 4.66
C SER A 35 17.92 -25.21 5.64
N GLN A 36 17.76 -24.01 6.15
CA GLN A 36 16.61 -23.49 6.87
C GLN A 36 16.13 -22.26 6.11
N THR A 37 14.81 -22.11 5.94
CA THR A 37 14.24 -20.93 5.31
C THR A 37 14.51 -19.72 6.18
N ASP A 38 15.46 -18.87 5.74
CA ASP A 38 15.90 -17.73 6.53
C ASP A 38 15.11 -16.49 6.21
N LEU A 39 14.61 -15.82 7.23
CA LEU A 39 14.05 -14.50 7.09
C LEU A 39 15.17 -13.48 6.86
N GLN A 40 15.21 -12.86 5.69
CA GLN A 40 16.19 -11.83 5.36
C GLN A 40 15.72 -10.44 5.77
N ASN A 41 14.45 -10.13 5.51
CA ASN A 41 13.85 -8.84 5.84
C ASN A 41 12.35 -9.00 6.12
N ILE A 42 11.81 -8.13 6.97
CA ILE A 42 10.38 -7.99 7.19
C ILE A 42 9.98 -6.52 7.19
N ASP A 43 9.00 -6.18 6.37
CA ASP A 43 8.42 -4.85 6.30
C ASP A 43 7.06 -4.85 7.01
N PHE A 44 6.85 -3.91 7.90
CA PHE A 44 5.57 -3.66 8.56
C PHE A 44 4.95 -2.37 8.05
N GLN A 45 3.63 -2.36 7.92
CA GLN A 45 2.85 -1.18 7.61
C GLN A 45 1.66 -1.10 8.57
N LEU A 46 1.43 0.09 9.11
CA LEU A 46 0.27 0.42 9.92
C LEU A 46 -0.30 1.77 9.47
N GLY A 47 -1.58 1.83 9.17
CA GLY A 47 -2.20 3.03 8.63
C GLY A 47 -3.60 3.32 9.15
N LEU A 48 -3.98 4.59 9.01
CA LEU A 48 -5.30 5.11 9.35
C LEU A 48 -5.90 5.79 8.10
N PRO A 49 -6.52 5.05 7.18
CA PRO A 49 -7.21 5.62 6.04
C PRO A 49 -8.59 6.17 6.40
N VAL A 50 -8.84 7.39 5.94
CA VAL A 50 -10.16 8.03 5.91
C VAL A 50 -10.60 8.08 4.46
N VAL A 51 -11.74 7.48 4.16
CA VAL A 51 -12.28 7.39 2.80
C VAL A 51 -13.58 8.16 2.73
N TYR A 52 -13.64 9.09 1.79
CA TYR A 52 -14.86 9.77 1.40
C TYR A 52 -15.32 9.28 0.03
N ARG A 53 -16.63 9.07 -0.14
CA ARG A 53 -17.26 8.69 -1.40
C ARG A 53 -18.53 9.48 -1.65
N TYR A 54 -18.67 9.91 -2.90
CA TYR A 54 -19.88 10.51 -3.44
C TYR A 54 -20.09 10.02 -4.88
N GLU A 55 -21.19 9.31 -5.13
CA GLU A 55 -21.46 8.67 -6.43
C GLU A 55 -20.25 7.84 -6.90
N ASP A 56 -19.72 8.15 -8.07
CA ASP A 56 -18.59 7.47 -8.70
C ASP A 56 -17.21 7.95 -8.19
N PHE A 57 -17.18 9.08 -7.46
CA PHE A 57 -15.95 9.64 -6.93
C PHE A 57 -15.63 9.12 -5.55
N SER A 58 -14.36 8.87 -5.31
CA SER A 58 -13.86 8.62 -3.96
C SER A 58 -12.50 9.25 -3.74
N THR A 59 -12.24 9.61 -2.48
CA THR A 59 -10.95 10.14 -2.03
C THR A 59 -10.54 9.36 -0.79
N ARG A 60 -9.29 8.94 -0.75
CA ARG A 60 -8.65 8.40 0.45
C ARG A 60 -7.57 9.35 0.92
N LEU A 61 -7.64 9.74 2.18
CA LEU A 61 -6.57 10.39 2.92
C LEU A 61 -6.04 9.38 3.93
N ARG A 62 -4.72 9.20 4.01
CA ARG A 62 -4.13 8.19 4.87
C ARG A 62 -2.86 8.69 5.54
N LEU A 63 -2.77 8.44 6.84
CA LEU A 63 -1.52 8.47 7.57
C LEU A 63 -1.00 7.03 7.66
N LEU A 64 0.23 6.78 7.24
CA LEU A 64 0.84 5.47 7.19
C LEU A 64 2.22 5.50 7.80
N HIS A 65 2.48 4.56 8.69
CA HIS A 65 3.81 4.21 9.19
C HIS A 65 4.32 2.98 8.45
N ARG A 66 5.57 3.03 7.99
CA ARG A 66 6.29 1.89 7.40
C ARG A 66 7.58 1.70 8.14
N SER A 67 7.89 0.45 8.51
CA SER A 67 9.19 0.08 9.05
C SER A 67 9.68 -1.21 8.40
N ALA A 68 10.97 -1.26 8.09
CA ALA A 68 11.64 -2.45 7.57
C ALA A 68 12.74 -2.89 8.53
N HIS A 69 12.79 -4.19 8.82
CA HIS A 69 13.74 -4.77 9.75
C HIS A 69 14.44 -5.96 9.13
N LEU A 70 15.75 -6.03 9.31
CA LEU A 70 16.52 -7.23 8.95
C LEU A 70 16.12 -8.43 9.82
N GLY A 71 16.10 -9.60 9.23
CA GLY A 71 15.90 -10.86 9.94
C GLY A 71 17.10 -11.22 10.82
N ASP A 72 16.83 -11.85 11.95
CA ASP A 72 17.86 -12.26 12.92
C ASP A 72 18.87 -13.24 12.30
N GLU A 73 18.41 -14.15 11.44
CA GLU A 73 19.26 -15.11 10.75
C GLU A 73 20.20 -14.40 9.75
N TYR A 74 19.68 -13.40 9.04
CA TYR A 74 20.49 -12.58 8.14
C TYR A 74 21.57 -11.82 8.91
N MET A 75 21.21 -11.18 10.00
CA MET A 75 22.17 -10.46 10.87
C MET A 75 23.22 -11.40 11.48
N ALA A 76 22.83 -12.63 11.85
CA ALA A 76 23.75 -13.62 12.40
C ALA A 76 24.82 -14.07 11.38
N ARG A 77 24.49 -14.09 10.09
CA ARG A 77 25.44 -14.40 9.01
C ARG A 77 26.25 -13.21 8.53
N HIS A 78 25.79 -12.00 8.83
CA HIS A 78 26.42 -10.73 8.46
C HIS A 78 26.77 -9.90 9.72
N PRO A 79 27.61 -10.44 10.62
CA PRO A 79 27.93 -9.77 11.88
C PRO A 79 28.62 -8.40 11.70
N GLU A 80 29.20 -8.14 10.52
CA GLU A 80 29.77 -6.85 10.15
C GLU A 80 28.72 -5.72 10.15
N ILE A 81 27.47 -6.00 9.83
CA ILE A 81 26.38 -5.01 9.85
C ILE A 81 26.19 -4.46 11.27
N VAL A 82 26.17 -5.36 12.24
CA VAL A 82 26.00 -5.00 13.67
C VAL A 82 27.27 -4.39 14.26
N THR A 83 28.44 -5.00 13.98
CA THR A 83 29.71 -4.57 14.55
C THR A 83 30.19 -3.23 14.01
N GLN A 84 29.83 -2.88 12.76
CA GLN A 84 30.13 -1.59 12.15
C GLN A 84 29.05 -0.54 12.39
N ASN A 85 28.03 -0.86 13.18
CA ASN A 85 26.87 0.01 13.46
C ASN A 85 26.14 0.48 12.18
N ARG A 86 26.01 -0.42 11.20
CA ARG A 86 25.38 -0.15 9.90
C ARG A 86 23.92 -0.57 9.82
N LEU A 87 23.26 -0.83 10.94
CA LEU A 87 21.86 -1.23 10.99
C LEU A 87 20.95 -0.21 10.30
N THR A 88 21.24 1.08 10.46
CA THR A 88 20.49 2.17 9.80
C THR A 88 20.61 2.18 8.28
N ASP A 89 21.64 1.56 7.72
CA ASP A 89 21.80 1.44 6.25
C ASP A 89 20.77 0.45 5.65
N TYR A 90 20.20 -0.42 6.46
CA TYR A 90 19.33 -1.53 6.05
C TYR A 90 17.93 -1.46 6.66
N GLN A 91 17.72 -0.61 7.65
CA GLN A 91 16.42 -0.39 8.27
C GLN A 91 15.81 0.88 7.70
N VAL A 92 14.59 0.77 7.24
CA VAL A 92 13.80 1.91 6.78
C VAL A 92 12.69 2.16 7.79
N ASP A 93 12.59 3.38 8.25
CA ASP A 93 11.49 3.85 9.08
C ASP A 93 10.98 5.15 8.49
N ASN A 94 9.71 5.20 8.18
CA ASN A 94 9.10 6.42 7.68
C ASN A 94 7.62 6.53 8.00
N ASN A 95 7.20 7.76 8.19
CA ASN A 95 5.81 8.15 8.23
C ASN A 95 5.46 8.88 6.94
N LEU A 96 4.28 8.64 6.40
CA LEU A 96 3.81 9.36 5.23
C LEU A 96 2.33 9.73 5.37
N PHE A 97 2.00 10.84 4.74
CA PHE A 97 0.63 11.22 4.44
C PHE A 97 0.37 11.04 2.95
N ASP A 98 -0.67 10.30 2.58
CA ASP A 98 -1.09 10.19 1.18
C ASP A 98 -2.53 10.67 0.94
N ALA A 99 -2.75 11.15 -0.27
CA ALA A 99 -4.06 11.49 -0.81
C ALA A 99 -4.23 10.84 -2.17
N VAL A 100 -5.25 10.02 -2.33
CA VAL A 100 -5.58 9.34 -3.59
C VAL A 100 -7.02 9.66 -3.97
N PHE A 101 -7.20 10.13 -5.20
CA PHE A 101 -8.48 10.45 -5.83
C PHE A 101 -8.81 9.39 -6.86
N SER A 102 -10.08 9.00 -6.96
CA SER A 102 -10.51 7.90 -7.82
C SER A 102 -11.88 8.20 -8.41
N TYR A 103 -12.07 7.76 -9.64
CA TYR A 103 -13.33 7.80 -10.36
C TYR A 103 -13.64 6.42 -10.91
N LYS A 104 -14.80 5.85 -10.50
CA LYS A 104 -15.28 4.52 -10.89
C LYS A 104 -16.77 4.61 -11.29
N PRO A 105 -17.10 4.98 -12.55
CA PRO A 105 -18.50 5.09 -12.97
C PRO A 105 -19.18 3.73 -13.25
N ASP A 106 -18.40 2.71 -13.56
CA ASP A 106 -18.91 1.39 -13.93
C ASP A 106 -17.83 0.32 -13.65
N TRP A 107 -17.58 -0.58 -14.58
CA TRP A 107 -16.62 -1.69 -14.51
C TRP A 107 -15.14 -1.27 -14.60
N TRP A 108 -14.85 0.00 -14.79
CA TRP A 108 -13.50 0.53 -14.81
C TRP A 108 -13.29 1.64 -13.78
N ARG A 109 -12.06 1.77 -13.33
CA ARG A 109 -11.64 2.80 -12.36
C ARG A 109 -10.33 3.41 -12.80
N ILE A 110 -10.23 4.73 -12.74
CA ILE A 110 -8.97 5.46 -12.78
C ILE A 110 -8.70 6.09 -11.43
N TYR A 111 -7.44 6.22 -11.09
CA TYR A 111 -7.04 6.90 -9.87
C TYR A 111 -5.69 7.57 -10.02
N GLY A 112 -5.45 8.57 -9.18
CA GLY A 112 -4.18 9.25 -9.05
C GLY A 112 -4.05 9.88 -7.68
N GLY A 113 -2.83 10.07 -7.23
CA GLY A 113 -2.57 10.62 -5.91
C GLY A 113 -1.11 10.93 -5.69
N PHE A 114 -0.83 11.45 -4.53
CA PHE A 114 0.51 11.79 -4.07
C PHE A 114 0.68 11.41 -2.61
N ALA A 115 1.93 11.22 -2.21
CA ALA A 115 2.33 11.04 -0.83
C ALA A 115 3.48 11.97 -0.49
N TYR A 116 3.52 12.38 0.75
CA TYR A 116 4.61 13.13 1.35
C TYR A 116 5.14 12.35 2.56
N LEU A 117 6.42 12.02 2.51
CA LEU A 117 7.11 11.32 3.57
C LEU A 117 7.65 12.36 4.57
N PHE A 118 7.51 12.05 5.84
CA PHE A 118 8.07 12.83 6.93
C PHE A 118 8.61 11.88 7.99
N ASP A 119 9.56 12.35 8.82
CA ASP A 119 10.21 11.52 9.83
C ASP A 119 10.79 10.24 9.19
N VAL A 120 11.79 10.44 8.31
CA VAL A 120 12.30 9.42 7.40
C VAL A 120 13.72 9.02 7.80
N MET A 121 13.95 7.73 7.96
CA MET A 121 15.27 7.16 8.22
C MET A 121 15.52 5.96 7.28
N PRO A 122 16.60 5.93 6.48
CA PRO A 122 17.55 7.03 6.21
C PRO A 122 16.89 8.22 5.52
N GLU A 123 17.50 9.39 5.60
CA GLU A 123 17.00 10.60 4.94
C GLU A 123 16.93 10.41 3.42
N ARG A 124 15.82 10.79 2.81
CA ARG A 124 15.56 10.70 1.37
C ARG A 124 14.54 11.75 0.92
N ASP A 125 14.44 11.93 -0.40
CA ASP A 125 13.48 12.86 -0.99
C ASP A 125 12.03 12.44 -0.68
N PRO A 126 11.16 13.42 -0.29
CA PRO A 126 9.91 13.09 0.39
C PRO A 126 8.72 12.80 -0.51
N TRP A 127 8.75 13.12 -1.81
CA TRP A 127 7.56 13.05 -2.63
C TRP A 127 7.42 11.73 -3.39
N GLU A 128 6.21 11.18 -3.36
CA GLU A 128 5.80 10.05 -4.18
C GLU A 128 4.51 10.39 -4.93
N MET A 129 4.36 9.86 -6.13
CA MET A 129 3.14 9.95 -6.94
C MET A 129 2.69 8.57 -7.37
N VAL A 130 1.38 8.36 -7.39
CA VAL A 130 0.77 7.13 -7.86
C VAL A 130 -0.36 7.44 -8.84
N TYR A 131 -0.52 6.61 -9.86
CA TYR A 131 -1.71 6.63 -10.70
C TYR A 131 -1.92 5.27 -11.35
N GLY A 132 -3.14 5.02 -11.81
CA GLY A 132 -3.42 3.73 -12.42
C GLY A 132 -4.83 3.63 -12.96
N ILE A 133 -5.05 2.47 -13.57
CA ILE A 133 -6.35 2.04 -14.09
C ILE A 133 -6.63 0.62 -13.63
N GLU A 134 -7.87 0.36 -13.26
CA GLU A 134 -8.41 -0.96 -12.96
C GLU A 134 -9.61 -1.23 -13.86
N LEU A 135 -9.71 -2.46 -14.33
CA LEU A 135 -10.79 -2.94 -15.16
C LEU A 135 -11.37 -4.19 -14.49
N ALA A 136 -12.66 -4.20 -14.26
CA ALA A 136 -13.40 -5.32 -13.70
C ALA A 136 -14.60 -5.64 -14.62
N PRO A 137 -14.35 -6.05 -15.88
CA PRO A 137 -15.43 -6.36 -16.79
C PRO A 137 -16.29 -7.48 -16.23
N TRP A 138 -17.60 -7.38 -16.43
CA TRP A 138 -18.58 -8.33 -15.91
C TRP A 138 -18.69 -8.41 -14.38
N ASP A 139 -18.44 -7.29 -13.69
CA ASP A 139 -18.54 -7.18 -12.23
C ASP A 139 -19.96 -7.47 -11.66
N GLN A 140 -20.97 -7.53 -12.53
CA GLN A 140 -22.31 -8.01 -12.19
C GLN A 140 -22.38 -9.52 -11.90
N TYR A 141 -21.37 -10.31 -12.28
CA TYR A 141 -21.30 -11.74 -11.98
C TYR A 141 -20.51 -11.99 -10.70
N ALA A 142 -20.91 -13.02 -9.95
CA ALA A 142 -20.24 -13.40 -8.71
C ALA A 142 -18.75 -13.75 -8.88
N ILE A 143 -18.35 -14.14 -10.06
CA ILE A 143 -16.96 -14.42 -10.43
C ILE A 143 -16.64 -13.65 -11.70
N HIS A 144 -15.66 -12.76 -11.65
CA HIS A 144 -15.25 -11.96 -12.81
C HIS A 144 -13.74 -11.65 -12.79
N PRO A 145 -13.13 -11.42 -13.96
CA PRO A 145 -11.72 -11.05 -14.03
C PRO A 145 -11.49 -9.61 -13.58
N VAL A 146 -10.32 -9.40 -13.00
CA VAL A 146 -9.82 -8.06 -12.66
C VAL A 146 -8.45 -7.86 -13.31
N LEU A 147 -8.28 -6.72 -13.94
CA LEU A 147 -7.04 -6.27 -14.56
C LEU A 147 -6.65 -4.92 -13.97
N GLY A 148 -5.37 -4.72 -13.71
CA GLY A 148 -4.90 -3.43 -13.22
C GLY A 148 -3.51 -3.08 -13.73
N VAL A 149 -3.31 -1.78 -13.93
CA VAL A 149 -1.97 -1.20 -14.15
C VAL A 149 -1.80 -0.09 -13.16
N HIS A 150 -0.74 -0.18 -12.38
CA HIS A 150 -0.36 0.77 -11.36
C HIS A 150 1.00 1.35 -11.67
N PHE A 151 1.13 2.65 -11.57
CA PHE A 151 2.35 3.40 -11.74
C PHE A 151 2.72 4.09 -10.44
N HIS A 152 4.01 4.04 -10.10
CA HIS A 152 4.55 4.66 -8.91
C HIS A 152 5.84 5.38 -9.27
N LEU A 153 5.94 6.66 -8.92
CA LEU A 153 7.07 7.52 -9.13
C LEU A 153 7.51 8.08 -7.78
N GLN A 154 8.81 8.14 -7.58
CA GLN A 154 9.41 8.65 -6.34
C GLN A 154 10.48 9.67 -6.70
N GLU A 155 10.48 10.80 -6.00
CA GLU A 155 11.47 11.85 -6.17
C GLU A 155 12.88 11.32 -5.94
N GLU A 156 13.07 10.47 -4.93
CA GLU A 156 14.31 9.78 -4.58
C GLU A 156 14.97 9.05 -5.76
N PHE A 157 14.18 8.61 -6.73
CA PHE A 157 14.66 7.91 -7.93
C PHE A 157 14.46 8.74 -9.21
N ASP A 158 14.64 10.07 -9.11
CA ASP A 158 14.51 11.00 -10.24
C ASP A 158 13.17 10.84 -11.00
N TRP A 159 12.11 10.46 -10.31
CA TRP A 159 10.79 10.19 -10.88
C TRP A 159 10.75 9.05 -11.90
N ASP A 160 11.69 8.12 -11.82
CA ASP A 160 11.70 6.92 -12.65
C ASP A 160 10.40 6.14 -12.51
N LEU A 161 9.86 5.69 -13.64
CA LEU A 161 8.58 5.03 -13.72
C LEU A 161 8.67 3.58 -13.26
N ASN A 162 8.21 3.31 -12.04
CA ASN A 162 7.94 1.95 -11.59
C ASN A 162 6.50 1.56 -11.95
N HIS A 163 6.31 0.37 -12.50
CA HIS A 163 5.00 -0.10 -12.92
C HIS A 163 4.72 -1.53 -12.44
N ARG A 164 3.45 -1.77 -12.13
CA ARG A 164 2.96 -3.08 -11.71
C ARG A 164 1.72 -3.43 -12.50
N TYR A 165 1.69 -4.65 -13.01
CA TYR A 165 0.52 -5.24 -13.68
C TYR A 165 -0.12 -6.24 -12.73
N VAL A 166 -1.43 -6.19 -12.63
CA VAL A 166 -2.24 -7.11 -11.82
C VAL A 166 -3.24 -7.80 -12.73
N PHE A 167 -3.27 -9.10 -12.63
CA PHE A 167 -4.30 -9.94 -13.24
C PHE A 167 -4.83 -10.89 -12.17
N GLY A 168 -6.14 -10.95 -12.04
CA GLY A 168 -6.78 -11.79 -11.02
C GLY A 168 -8.24 -12.06 -11.34
N VAL A 169 -8.86 -12.78 -10.41
CA VAL A 169 -10.29 -13.06 -10.39
C VAL A 169 -10.84 -12.58 -9.07
N GLU A 170 -11.90 -11.79 -9.11
CA GLU A 170 -12.65 -11.39 -7.93
C GLU A 170 -13.87 -12.31 -7.76
N ILE A 171 -14.12 -12.74 -6.53
CA ILE A 171 -15.23 -13.61 -6.19
C ILE A 171 -16.06 -12.89 -5.13
N HIS A 172 -17.30 -12.53 -5.50
CA HIS A 172 -18.27 -11.95 -4.60
C HIS A 172 -19.23 -13.01 -4.07
N ASP A 173 -19.76 -12.79 -2.88
CA ASP A 173 -20.84 -13.58 -2.30
C ASP A 173 -20.53 -15.09 -2.23
N TRP A 174 -19.27 -15.44 -1.94
CA TRP A 174 -18.93 -16.83 -1.69
C TRP A 174 -19.72 -17.33 -0.45
N PRO A 175 -20.49 -18.42 -0.56
CA PRO A 175 -21.43 -18.84 0.45
C PRO A 175 -20.77 -19.58 1.64
N PHE A 176 -19.81 -18.93 2.34
CA PHE A 176 -19.26 -19.42 3.60
C PHE A 176 -19.48 -18.44 4.73
#